data_1ce33c8459917a1cf4c8edbcc574ff57
#
_entry.id   1ce33c8459917a1cf4c8edbcc574ff57
#
_cell.length_a   1.000
_cell.length_b   1.000
_cell.length_c   1.000
_cell.angle_alpha   90.00
_cell.angle_beta   90.00
_cell.angle_gamma   90.00
#
_symmetry.space_group_name_H-M   'P 1'
#
loop_
_entity.id
_entity.type
_entity.pdbx_description
1 polymer ?
#
loop_
_entity_poly.entity_id
_entity_poly.type
_entity_poly.pdbx_seq_one_letter_code
_entity_poly.pdbx_strand_id
1 'polypeptide(L)'
;AATSATARLTHIAAALDADGRITALDWDQRDDVGAYLRAPEPATFYRMHGALSGAYDIPNIAVRNRVVVTNKTPTGLVRGFGGPQVYYALERLMDRIAVELGEDPVALRLRHYVRPQQFPYTAAAGAVLDSGDYHRLTDMAMAAAREQGLWQRQSAARAAGKLYGIGVAAIVEPSVSNMGYISTVLTPEQRAKAGPKNGAIASATVAIDLLGGVNVVVASAPAGQGHMTVCAQVVADV
;
A
#
# COMPACT_ATOMS: atom_id res chain seq x y z
N ALA A 1 -0.51 -24.26 14.58
CA ALA A 1 0.87 -23.82 14.41
C ALA A 1 0.88 -22.30 14.21
N ALA A 2 1.68 -21.58 14.97
CA ALA A 2 1.85 -20.15 14.83
C ALA A 2 2.59 -19.85 13.50
N THR A 3 2.26 -18.71 12.89
CA THR A 3 3.02 -18.14 11.78
C THR A 3 3.57 -16.79 12.20
N SER A 4 4.71 -16.40 11.63
CA SER A 4 5.28 -15.07 11.83
C SER A 4 4.94 -14.15 10.66
N ALA A 5 5.06 -12.84 10.87
CA ALA A 5 5.08 -11.90 9.76
C ALA A 5 6.32 -12.12 8.89
N THR A 6 6.24 -11.72 7.64
CA THR A 6 7.35 -11.80 6.69
C THR A 6 8.56 -11.04 7.20
N ALA A 7 9.72 -11.71 7.24
CA ALA A 7 11.02 -11.09 7.48
C ALA A 7 11.62 -10.72 6.13
N ARG A 8 11.57 -9.43 5.78
CA ARG A 8 12.04 -8.91 4.50
C ARG A 8 13.24 -7.99 4.70
N LEU A 9 14.28 -8.21 3.93
CA LEU A 9 15.39 -7.27 3.75
C LEU A 9 15.23 -6.63 2.37
N THR A 10 15.12 -5.30 2.36
CA THR A 10 14.98 -4.53 1.12
C THR A 10 16.12 -3.53 0.99
N HIS A 11 16.80 -3.57 -0.14
CA HIS A 11 17.65 -2.50 -0.62
C HIS A 11 16.90 -1.80 -1.74
N ILE A 12 16.70 -0.50 -1.59
CA ILE A 12 16.03 0.33 -2.58
C ILE A 12 16.89 1.53 -2.92
N ALA A 13 17.00 1.84 -4.20
CA ALA A 13 17.68 3.02 -4.69
C ALA A 13 16.82 3.74 -5.73
N ALA A 14 17.04 5.03 -5.89
CA ALA A 14 16.41 5.85 -6.91
C ALA A 14 17.47 6.56 -7.77
N ALA A 15 17.20 6.69 -9.06
CA ALA A 15 17.90 7.61 -9.93
C ALA A 15 17.08 8.90 -10.06
N LEU A 16 17.76 10.03 -9.99
CA LEU A 16 17.17 11.35 -10.17
C LEU A 16 17.82 12.06 -11.36
N ASP A 17 17.05 12.89 -12.04
CA ASP A 17 17.59 13.81 -13.03
C ASP A 17 18.15 15.10 -12.38
N ALA A 18 18.63 16.03 -13.21
CA ALA A 18 19.22 17.29 -12.75
C ALA A 18 18.21 18.20 -12.01
N ASP A 19 16.92 18.03 -12.27
CA ASP A 19 15.83 18.78 -11.63
C ASP A 19 15.33 18.08 -10.35
N GLY A 20 15.98 17.00 -9.93
CA GLY A 20 15.60 16.22 -8.74
C GLY A 20 14.36 15.36 -8.94
N ARG A 21 13.95 15.09 -10.18
CA ARG A 21 12.83 14.21 -10.48
C ARG A 21 13.29 12.76 -10.47
N ILE A 22 12.54 11.89 -9.81
CA ILE A 22 12.83 10.45 -9.76
C ILE A 22 12.50 9.83 -11.12
N THR A 23 13.51 9.26 -11.77
CA THR A 23 13.42 8.67 -13.11
C THR A 23 13.43 7.14 -13.09
N ALA A 24 13.93 6.53 -12.02
CA ALA A 24 13.95 5.08 -11.88
C ALA A 24 14.03 4.65 -10.42
N LEU A 25 13.53 3.43 -10.14
CA LEU A 25 13.75 2.72 -8.89
C LEU A 25 14.48 1.41 -9.14
N ASP A 26 15.38 1.05 -8.24
CA ASP A 26 16.00 -0.28 -8.17
C ASP A 26 15.62 -0.95 -6.84
N TRP A 27 14.89 -2.08 -6.93
CA TRP A 27 14.45 -2.87 -5.80
C TRP A 27 15.21 -4.19 -5.75
N ASP A 28 15.95 -4.43 -4.67
CA ASP A 28 16.56 -5.72 -4.36
C ASP A 28 16.03 -6.19 -3.01
N GLN A 29 15.20 -7.23 -3.00
CA GLN A 29 14.58 -7.71 -1.77
C GLN A 29 14.76 -9.22 -1.59
N ARG A 30 14.86 -9.60 -0.33
CA ARG A 30 14.95 -10.99 0.14
C ARG A 30 13.87 -11.23 1.17
N ASP A 31 13.02 -12.21 0.91
CA ASP A 31 12.01 -12.69 1.85
C ASP A 31 12.46 -14.00 2.50
N ASP A 32 12.61 -13.98 3.81
CA ASP A 32 12.82 -15.17 4.60
C ASP A 32 11.47 -15.77 4.98
N VAL A 33 11.13 -16.88 4.35
CA VAL A 33 9.85 -17.56 4.53
C VAL A 33 9.86 -18.62 5.65
N GLY A 34 10.97 -18.74 6.37
CA GLY A 34 11.14 -19.73 7.42
C GLY A 34 11.50 -21.13 6.88
N ALA A 35 11.17 -22.17 7.62
CA ALA A 35 11.65 -23.52 7.35
C ALA A 35 11.07 -24.16 6.08
N TYR A 36 9.91 -23.71 5.62
CA TYR A 36 9.26 -24.18 4.39
C TYR A 36 8.20 -23.19 3.90
N LEU A 37 7.93 -23.23 2.61
CA LEU A 37 6.83 -22.48 2.01
C LEU A 37 5.49 -23.05 2.46
N ARG A 38 4.63 -22.18 2.96
CA ARG A 38 3.29 -22.51 3.38
C ARG A 38 2.29 -21.68 2.58
N ALA A 39 1.27 -22.32 2.03
CA ALA A 39 0.22 -21.57 1.33
C ALA A 39 -0.43 -20.54 2.27
N PRO A 40 -0.65 -19.33 1.77
CA PRO A 40 -0.50 -18.84 0.40
C PRO A 40 0.86 -18.20 0.08
N GLU A 41 1.90 -18.41 0.91
CA GLU A 41 3.23 -17.89 0.60
C GLU A 41 3.83 -18.54 -0.68
N PRO A 42 4.61 -17.81 -1.47
CA PRO A 42 5.14 -16.46 -1.25
C PRO A 42 4.23 -15.34 -1.79
N ALA A 43 2.92 -15.41 -1.62
CA ALA A 43 1.99 -14.43 -2.16
C ALA A 43 2.12 -13.04 -1.51
N THR A 44 2.59 -12.94 -0.26
CA THR A 44 2.97 -11.66 0.38
C THR A 44 4.04 -10.91 -0.42
N PHE A 45 4.81 -11.64 -1.17
CA PHE A 45 5.86 -11.14 -2.03
C PHE A 45 5.29 -10.67 -3.39
N TYR A 46 4.41 -11.45 -4.02
CA TYR A 46 3.90 -11.15 -5.36
C TYR A 46 2.79 -10.09 -5.38
N ARG A 47 1.99 -10.01 -4.33
CA ARG A 47 0.82 -9.12 -4.30
C ARG A 47 1.15 -7.68 -4.62
N MET A 48 2.30 -7.20 -4.18
CA MET A 48 2.72 -5.81 -4.32
C MET A 48 3.63 -5.54 -5.53
N HIS A 49 4.01 -6.57 -6.30
CA HIS A 49 4.98 -6.41 -7.39
C HIS A 49 4.58 -5.34 -8.41
N GLY A 50 3.33 -5.33 -8.80
CA GLY A 50 2.84 -4.36 -9.78
C GLY A 50 2.79 -2.92 -9.25
N ALA A 51 2.73 -2.74 -7.93
CA ALA A 51 2.48 -1.47 -7.25
C ALA A 51 3.70 -0.96 -6.46
N LEU A 52 4.92 -1.38 -6.81
CA LEU A 52 6.13 -1.01 -6.09
C LEU A 52 6.50 0.49 -6.17
N SER A 53 5.93 1.23 -7.11
CA SER A 53 6.05 2.69 -7.17
C SER A 53 4.99 3.42 -6.32
N GLY A 54 4.06 2.70 -5.68
CA GLY A 54 3.03 3.30 -4.83
C GLY A 54 2.18 4.33 -5.56
N ALA A 55 2.05 5.51 -4.98
CA ALA A 55 1.30 6.64 -5.54
C ALA A 55 2.08 7.46 -6.58
N TYR A 56 3.33 7.07 -6.89
CA TYR A 56 4.25 7.91 -7.63
C TYR A 56 4.34 7.57 -9.11
N ASP A 57 4.39 8.61 -9.95
CA ASP A 57 4.64 8.56 -11.39
C ASP A 57 6.15 8.40 -11.64
N ILE A 58 6.62 7.15 -11.52
CA ILE A 58 8.03 6.78 -11.73
C ILE A 58 8.09 5.86 -12.95
N PRO A 59 8.76 6.29 -14.04
CA PRO A 59 8.64 5.62 -15.33
C PRO A 59 9.40 4.30 -15.43
N ASN A 60 10.43 4.08 -14.61
CA ASN A 60 11.29 2.91 -14.72
C ASN A 60 11.46 2.22 -13.38
N ILE A 61 11.46 0.90 -13.40
CA ILE A 61 11.72 0.09 -12.21
C ILE A 61 12.46 -1.19 -12.57
N ALA A 62 13.52 -1.48 -11.82
CA ALA A 62 14.19 -2.78 -11.83
C ALA A 62 13.88 -3.51 -10.51
N VAL A 63 13.51 -4.78 -10.59
CA VAL A 63 13.11 -5.56 -9.42
C VAL A 63 13.89 -6.87 -9.37
N ARG A 64 14.56 -7.12 -8.26
CA ARG A 64 15.20 -8.40 -7.94
C ARG A 64 14.60 -8.95 -6.66
N ASN A 65 14.02 -10.13 -6.76
CA ASN A 65 13.40 -10.80 -5.64
C ASN A 65 14.03 -12.15 -5.37
N ARG A 66 14.28 -12.44 -4.11
CA ARG A 66 14.79 -13.74 -3.65
C ARG A 66 13.98 -14.21 -2.46
N VAL A 67 13.44 -15.40 -2.57
CA VAL A 67 12.80 -16.11 -1.47
C VAL A 67 13.81 -17.06 -0.87
N VAL A 68 14.06 -16.97 0.42
CA VAL A 68 15.02 -17.81 1.13
C VAL A 68 14.34 -18.63 2.21
N VAL A 69 14.83 -19.84 2.41
CA VAL A 69 14.38 -20.76 3.46
C VAL A 69 15.41 -20.75 4.58
N THR A 70 14.94 -20.64 5.82
CA THR A 70 15.79 -20.61 7.02
C THR A 70 15.14 -21.39 8.16
N ASN A 71 15.91 -21.67 9.23
CA ASN A 71 15.43 -22.39 10.41
C ASN A 71 14.56 -21.51 11.33
N LYS A 72 13.58 -20.81 10.77
CA LYS A 72 12.61 -20.01 11.50
C LYS A 72 11.20 -20.58 11.39
N THR A 73 10.30 -20.09 12.22
CA THR A 73 8.86 -20.33 12.05
C THR A 73 8.44 -19.87 10.65
N PRO A 74 7.70 -20.70 9.89
CA PRO A 74 7.20 -20.31 8.58
C PRO A 74 6.39 -19.03 8.62
N THR A 75 6.56 -18.19 7.61
CA THR A 75 5.78 -16.97 7.47
C THR A 75 4.36 -17.26 7.01
N GLY A 76 3.46 -16.35 7.28
CA GLY A 76 2.07 -16.42 6.88
C GLY A 76 1.47 -15.03 6.73
N LEU A 77 0.19 -14.99 6.40
CA LEU A 77 -0.51 -13.74 6.17
C LEU A 77 -0.66 -12.95 7.47
N VAL A 78 -0.25 -11.69 7.39
CA VAL A 78 -0.64 -10.65 8.34
C VAL A 78 -1.43 -9.62 7.55
N ARG A 79 -2.43 -9.01 8.14
CA ARG A 79 -3.23 -7.97 7.49
C ARG A 79 -2.31 -6.91 6.85
N GLY A 80 -2.61 -6.52 5.61
CA GLY A 80 -1.74 -5.71 4.76
C GLY A 80 -0.92 -6.52 3.76
N PHE A 81 -0.74 -7.83 3.99
CA PHE A 81 -0.31 -8.86 3.05
C PHE A 81 0.83 -8.40 2.11
N GLY A 82 1.99 -8.10 2.70
CA GLY A 82 3.18 -7.62 1.98
C GLY A 82 3.21 -6.11 1.72
N GLY A 83 2.08 -5.42 1.85
CA GLY A 83 1.98 -3.97 1.69
C GLY A 83 2.87 -3.18 2.68
N PRO A 84 2.79 -3.43 3.99
CA PRO A 84 3.58 -2.67 4.97
C PRO A 84 5.08 -2.66 4.70
N GLN A 85 5.64 -3.77 4.22
CA GLN A 85 7.07 -3.88 3.90
C GLN A 85 7.45 -3.03 2.68
N VAL A 86 6.57 -2.98 1.67
CA VAL A 86 6.77 -2.15 0.47
C VAL A 86 6.64 -0.68 0.83
N TYR A 87 5.57 -0.30 1.53
CA TYR A 87 5.33 1.10 1.88
C TYR A 87 6.42 1.64 2.79
N TYR A 88 6.85 0.87 3.77
CA TYR A 88 7.96 1.27 4.62
C TYR A 88 9.23 1.58 3.81
N ALA A 89 9.62 0.68 2.90
CA ALA A 89 10.82 0.86 2.10
C ALA A 89 10.71 2.07 1.16
N LEU A 90 9.58 2.18 0.44
CA LEU A 90 9.35 3.27 -0.52
C LEU A 90 9.28 4.64 0.19
N GLU A 91 8.47 4.74 1.22
CA GLU A 91 8.25 6.01 1.91
C GLU A 91 9.49 6.48 2.68
N ARG A 92 10.30 5.54 3.21
CA ARG A 92 11.62 5.87 3.77
C ARG A 92 12.59 6.35 2.71
N LEU A 93 12.55 5.80 1.49
CA LEU A 93 13.34 6.31 0.37
C LEU A 93 12.91 7.74 0.02
N MET A 94 11.61 8.02 -0.06
CA MET A 94 11.10 9.38 -0.33
C MET A 94 11.59 10.38 0.73
N ASP A 95 11.56 10.01 2.02
CA ASP A 95 12.11 10.84 3.10
C ASP A 95 13.63 11.09 2.92
N ARG A 96 14.38 10.05 2.54
CA ARG A 96 15.82 10.18 2.31
C ARG A 96 16.14 11.09 1.14
N ILE A 97 15.40 10.96 0.04
CA ILE A 97 15.55 11.84 -1.13
C ILE A 97 15.27 13.29 -0.73
N ALA A 98 14.20 13.54 0.02
CA ALA A 98 13.88 14.88 0.50
C ALA A 98 15.01 15.51 1.33
N VAL A 99 15.62 14.71 2.21
CA VAL A 99 16.77 15.16 3.03
C VAL A 99 17.98 15.48 2.16
N GLU A 100 18.33 14.61 1.20
CA GLU A 100 19.49 14.79 0.33
C GLU A 100 19.33 16.01 -0.62
N LEU A 101 18.08 16.31 -1.03
CA LEU A 101 17.76 17.47 -1.86
C LEU A 101 17.53 18.75 -1.02
N GLY A 102 17.44 18.64 0.30
CA GLY A 102 17.07 19.78 1.18
C GLY A 102 15.63 20.25 0.98
N GLU A 103 14.74 19.38 0.53
CA GLU A 103 13.33 19.67 0.24
C GLU A 103 12.40 19.25 1.39
N ASP A 104 11.22 19.87 1.40
CA ASP A 104 10.12 19.40 2.24
C ASP A 104 9.62 18.03 1.77
N PRO A 105 9.51 17.02 2.65
CA PRO A 105 9.13 15.67 2.26
C PRO A 105 7.71 15.57 1.69
N VAL A 106 6.81 16.49 2.03
CA VAL A 106 5.46 16.54 1.45
C VAL A 106 5.52 17.14 0.04
N ALA A 107 6.29 18.22 -0.14
CA ALA A 107 6.47 18.84 -1.45
C ALA A 107 7.09 17.87 -2.46
N LEU A 108 8.11 17.10 -2.03
CA LEU A 108 8.70 16.04 -2.86
C LEU A 108 7.64 15.02 -3.32
N ARG A 109 6.78 14.55 -2.41
CA ARG A 109 5.71 13.61 -2.73
C ARG A 109 4.70 14.18 -3.71
N LEU A 110 4.19 15.38 -3.45
CA LEU A 110 3.25 16.08 -4.33
C LEU A 110 3.79 16.21 -5.76
N ARG A 111 5.07 16.52 -5.92
CA ARG A 111 5.73 16.65 -7.23
C ARG A 111 5.74 15.33 -8.03
N HIS A 112 5.76 14.20 -7.34
CA HIS A 112 5.91 12.88 -7.95
C HIS A 112 4.61 12.06 -8.00
N TYR A 113 3.51 12.54 -7.45
CA TYR A 113 2.25 11.81 -7.50
C TYR A 113 1.71 11.65 -8.92
N VAL A 114 1.08 10.50 -9.16
CA VAL A 114 0.19 10.31 -10.30
C VAL A 114 -0.94 11.35 -10.19
N ARG A 115 -1.18 12.09 -11.27
CA ARG A 115 -2.19 13.16 -11.30
C ARG A 115 -3.58 12.60 -11.63
N PRO A 116 -4.67 13.26 -11.19
CA PRO A 116 -6.04 12.81 -11.50
C PRO A 116 -6.30 12.56 -13.00
N GLN A 117 -5.68 13.36 -13.86
CA GLN A 117 -5.87 13.28 -15.31
C GLN A 117 -5.13 12.10 -15.97
N GLN A 118 -4.24 11.43 -15.23
CA GLN A 118 -3.49 10.28 -15.73
C GLN A 118 -4.23 8.95 -15.50
N PHE A 119 -5.31 8.94 -14.72
CA PHE A 119 -6.08 7.73 -14.47
C PHE A 119 -6.97 7.34 -15.65
N PRO A 120 -7.12 6.01 -15.95
CA PRO A 120 -6.40 4.91 -15.29
C PRO A 120 -4.89 4.93 -15.62
N TYR A 121 -4.04 4.85 -14.59
CA TYR A 121 -2.59 4.90 -14.72
C TYR A 121 -1.97 3.51 -14.61
N THR A 122 -1.14 3.13 -15.59
CA THR A 122 -0.38 1.88 -15.52
C THR A 122 1.02 2.16 -14.97
N ALA A 123 1.28 1.68 -13.76
CA ALA A 123 2.58 1.78 -13.12
C ALA A 123 3.65 0.99 -13.88
N ALA A 124 4.91 1.41 -13.77
CA ALA A 124 6.04 0.76 -14.47
C ALA A 124 6.17 -0.75 -14.19
N ALA A 125 5.74 -1.20 -13.01
CA ALA A 125 5.70 -2.62 -12.64
C ALA A 125 4.38 -3.33 -13.02
N GLY A 126 3.45 -2.65 -13.68
CA GLY A 126 2.26 -3.22 -14.32
C GLY A 126 0.96 -3.17 -13.53
N ALA A 127 0.91 -2.60 -12.31
CA ALA A 127 -0.36 -2.36 -11.65
C ALA A 127 -1.14 -1.25 -12.37
N VAL A 128 -2.45 -1.41 -12.45
CA VAL A 128 -3.35 -0.36 -12.92
C VAL A 128 -3.98 0.31 -11.71
N LEU A 129 -3.70 1.60 -11.56
CA LEU A 129 -4.38 2.47 -10.61
C LEU A 129 -5.62 3.03 -11.31
N ASP A 130 -6.78 2.76 -10.76
CA ASP A 130 -8.06 3.02 -11.44
C ASP A 130 -8.52 4.47 -11.33
N SER A 131 -8.32 5.08 -10.17
CA SER A 131 -8.83 6.42 -9.85
C SER A 131 -8.12 7.02 -8.64
N GLY A 132 -8.33 8.29 -8.40
CA GLY A 132 -7.87 8.97 -7.20
C GLY A 132 -7.48 10.43 -7.43
N ASP A 133 -7.33 11.14 -6.33
CA ASP A 133 -6.71 12.47 -6.27
C ASP A 133 -5.77 12.52 -5.06
N TYR A 134 -4.54 12.07 -5.29
CA TYR A 134 -3.54 11.95 -4.22
C TYR A 134 -3.10 13.31 -3.69
N HIS A 135 -3.11 14.34 -4.56
CA HIS A 135 -2.81 15.71 -4.18
C HIS A 135 -3.84 16.23 -3.19
N ARG A 136 -5.12 16.17 -3.56
CA ARG A 136 -6.23 16.61 -2.70
C ARG A 136 -6.25 15.86 -1.37
N LEU A 137 -6.05 14.56 -1.39
CA LEU A 137 -6.01 13.74 -0.16
C LEU A 137 -4.88 14.20 0.76
N THR A 138 -3.70 14.44 0.21
CA THR A 138 -2.54 14.94 0.97
C THR A 138 -2.82 16.33 1.53
N ASP A 139 -3.36 17.24 0.74
CA ASP A 139 -3.71 18.59 1.20
C ASP A 139 -4.72 18.56 2.35
N MET A 140 -5.74 17.70 2.27
CA MET A 140 -6.72 17.51 3.36
C MET A 140 -6.05 16.97 4.62
N ALA A 141 -5.17 15.97 4.49
CA ALA A 141 -4.45 15.40 5.62
C ALA A 141 -3.52 16.43 6.29
N MET A 142 -2.82 17.22 5.48
CA MET A 142 -1.92 18.27 5.97
C MET A 142 -2.70 19.43 6.61
N ALA A 143 -3.88 19.80 6.10
CA ALA A 143 -4.76 20.77 6.73
C ALA A 143 -5.22 20.31 8.11
N ALA A 144 -5.71 19.06 8.22
CA ALA A 144 -6.11 18.47 9.49
C ALA A 144 -4.94 18.40 10.50
N ALA A 145 -3.73 18.05 10.03
CA ALA A 145 -2.53 18.02 10.87
C ALA A 145 -2.15 19.42 11.41
N ARG A 146 -2.32 20.46 10.60
CA ARG A 146 -2.11 21.86 11.03
C ARG A 146 -3.16 22.28 12.05
N GLU A 147 -4.44 22.00 11.80
CA GLU A 147 -5.55 22.29 12.71
C GLU A 147 -5.34 21.63 14.08
N GLN A 148 -4.85 20.40 14.09
CA GLN A 148 -4.48 19.69 15.32
C GLN A 148 -3.20 20.20 15.98
N GLY A 149 -2.49 21.15 15.40
CA GLY A 149 -1.30 21.76 15.97
C GLY A 149 -0.09 20.83 16.08
N LEU A 150 0.11 19.88 15.13
CA LEU A 150 1.20 18.90 15.26
C LEU A 150 2.58 19.54 15.28
N TRP A 151 2.84 20.56 14.47
CA TRP A 151 4.13 21.27 14.43
C TRP A 151 4.39 22.08 15.70
N GLN A 152 3.34 22.70 16.28
CA GLN A 152 3.43 23.40 17.57
C GLN A 152 3.78 22.42 18.70
N ARG A 153 3.16 21.24 18.71
CA ARG A 153 3.50 20.16 19.66
C ARG A 153 4.94 19.69 19.49
N GLN A 154 5.41 19.54 18.24
CA GLN A 154 6.79 19.17 17.97
C GLN A 154 7.77 20.21 18.50
N SER A 155 7.52 21.50 18.22
CA SER A 155 8.36 22.60 18.68
C SER A 155 8.40 22.69 20.21
N ALA A 156 7.25 22.57 20.87
CA ALA A 156 7.15 22.55 22.32
C ALA A 156 7.89 21.35 22.95
N ALA A 157 7.76 20.17 22.35
CA ALA A 157 8.46 18.99 22.80
C ALA A 157 10.00 19.14 22.70
N ARG A 158 10.48 19.66 21.57
CA ARG A 158 11.91 19.95 21.35
C ARG A 158 12.43 20.97 22.36
N ALA A 159 11.70 22.05 22.63
CA ALA A 159 12.05 23.04 23.65
C ALA A 159 12.12 22.41 25.06
N ALA A 160 11.32 21.38 25.31
CA ALA A 160 11.36 20.61 26.57
C ALA A 160 12.37 19.45 26.57
N GLY A 161 13.28 19.36 25.59
CA GLY A 161 14.28 18.29 25.47
C GLY A 161 13.68 16.92 25.12
N LYS A 162 12.47 16.87 24.57
CA LYS A 162 11.77 15.62 24.19
C LYS A 162 11.82 15.39 22.68
N LEU A 163 11.81 14.12 22.28
CA LEU A 163 11.68 13.73 20.88
C LEU A 163 10.19 13.66 20.51
N TYR A 164 9.83 14.31 19.40
CA TYR A 164 8.50 14.24 18.81
C TYR A 164 8.64 14.15 17.29
N GLY A 165 8.34 12.99 16.74
CA GLY A 165 8.41 12.74 15.29
C GLY A 165 7.08 13.04 14.61
N ILE A 166 7.14 13.61 13.41
CA ILE A 166 6.04 13.70 12.47
C ILE A 166 6.48 12.99 11.19
N GLY A 167 5.67 12.08 10.69
CA GLY A 167 5.91 11.37 9.44
C GLY A 167 4.70 11.41 8.53
N VAL A 168 4.94 11.40 7.23
CA VAL A 168 3.90 11.33 6.19
C VAL A 168 4.22 10.15 5.30
N ALA A 169 3.21 9.37 4.94
CA ALA A 169 3.34 8.26 4.01
C ALA A 169 2.14 8.25 3.05
N ALA A 170 2.40 8.01 1.77
CA ALA A 170 1.37 7.88 0.74
C ALA A 170 1.14 6.40 0.42
N ILE A 171 0.00 5.88 0.82
CA ILE A 171 -0.32 4.46 0.69
C ILE A 171 -1.40 4.26 -0.37
N VAL A 172 -1.08 3.45 -1.39
CA VAL A 172 -2.05 2.94 -2.36
C VAL A 172 -2.17 1.43 -2.17
N GLU A 173 -3.26 1.01 -1.54
CA GLU A 173 -3.49 -0.39 -1.18
C GLU A 173 -4.43 -1.05 -2.19
N PRO A 174 -4.08 -2.21 -2.76
CA PRO A 174 -5.01 -3.01 -3.53
C PRO A 174 -6.22 -3.43 -2.67
N SER A 175 -7.41 -2.90 -2.98
CA SER A 175 -8.58 -3.02 -2.12
C SER A 175 -9.37 -4.30 -2.32
N VAL A 176 -9.53 -4.75 -3.56
CA VAL A 176 -10.26 -5.97 -3.89
C VAL A 176 -9.30 -7.03 -4.39
N SER A 177 -9.28 -8.18 -3.73
CA SER A 177 -8.45 -9.30 -4.14
C SER A 177 -9.30 -10.37 -4.80
N ASN A 178 -9.32 -10.35 -6.13
CA ASN A 178 -9.81 -11.48 -6.95
C ASN A 178 -8.68 -12.44 -7.34
N MET A 179 -7.58 -12.47 -6.59
CA MET A 179 -6.36 -13.23 -6.88
C MET A 179 -5.65 -12.81 -8.19
N GLY A 180 -6.06 -11.69 -8.79
CA GLY A 180 -5.48 -11.17 -10.04
C GLY A 180 -3.98 -10.87 -9.95
N TYR A 181 -3.49 -10.53 -8.75
CA TYR A 181 -2.05 -10.32 -8.51
C TYR A 181 -1.20 -11.55 -8.84
N ILE A 182 -1.75 -12.77 -8.76
CA ILE A 182 -1.04 -14.00 -9.14
C ILE A 182 -0.70 -13.97 -10.63
N SER A 183 -1.50 -13.33 -11.45
CA SER A 183 -1.24 -13.21 -12.88
C SER A 183 -0.02 -12.36 -13.22
N THR A 184 0.46 -11.54 -12.28
CA THR A 184 1.66 -10.70 -12.51
C THR A 184 2.94 -11.53 -12.65
N VAL A 185 2.96 -12.76 -12.14
CA VAL A 185 4.10 -13.69 -12.28
C VAL A 185 4.03 -14.53 -13.56
N LEU A 186 2.92 -14.43 -14.31
CA LEU A 186 2.73 -15.15 -15.56
C LEU A 186 3.33 -14.37 -16.72
N THR A 187 3.85 -15.07 -17.74
CA THR A 187 4.20 -14.43 -19.00
C THR A 187 2.98 -13.83 -19.68
N PRO A 188 3.13 -12.88 -20.63
CA PRO A 188 2.00 -12.35 -21.38
C PRO A 188 1.12 -13.44 -22.03
N GLU A 189 1.74 -14.48 -22.60
CA GLU A 189 1.06 -15.60 -23.23
C GLU A 189 0.28 -16.46 -22.23
N GLN A 190 0.87 -16.73 -21.07
CA GLN A 190 0.22 -17.44 -19.98
C GLN A 190 -0.94 -16.62 -19.42
N ARG A 191 -0.74 -15.31 -19.27
CA ARG A 191 -1.75 -14.37 -18.77
C ARG A 191 -2.97 -14.31 -19.68
N ALA A 192 -2.75 -14.25 -21.00
CA ALA A 192 -3.81 -14.27 -21.99
C ALA A 192 -4.66 -15.56 -21.93
N LYS A 193 -4.05 -16.70 -21.59
CA LYS A 193 -4.71 -18.01 -21.45
C LYS A 193 -5.37 -18.24 -20.10
N ALA A 194 -4.99 -17.48 -19.06
CA ALA A 194 -5.41 -17.75 -17.69
C ALA A 194 -6.89 -17.45 -17.41
N GLY A 195 -7.56 -16.70 -18.29
CA GLY A 195 -8.94 -16.25 -18.09
C GLY A 195 -9.11 -15.33 -16.88
N PRO A 196 -10.33 -14.86 -16.62
CA PRO A 196 -10.60 -14.01 -15.48
C PRO A 196 -10.44 -14.79 -14.16
N LYS A 197 -9.82 -14.17 -13.15
CA LYS A 197 -9.71 -14.71 -11.80
C LYS A 197 -10.91 -14.26 -10.98
N ASN A 198 -11.89 -15.12 -10.84
CA ASN A 198 -13.15 -14.85 -10.14
C ASN A 198 -13.01 -15.17 -8.63
N GLY A 199 -12.25 -14.38 -7.91
CA GLY A 199 -11.98 -14.64 -6.50
C GLY A 199 -12.93 -13.95 -5.52
N ALA A 200 -13.61 -12.88 -5.91
CA ALA A 200 -14.43 -12.09 -5.00
C ALA A 200 -15.81 -11.82 -5.60
N ILE A 201 -16.79 -12.58 -5.16
CA ILE A 201 -18.20 -12.24 -5.33
C ILE A 201 -18.67 -11.70 -3.98
N ALA A 202 -19.18 -10.48 -3.97
CA ALA A 202 -19.78 -9.87 -2.79
C ALA A 202 -21.29 -9.84 -2.94
N SER A 203 -22.01 -10.15 -1.86
CA SER A 203 -23.45 -9.97 -1.79
C SER A 203 -23.80 -9.26 -0.48
N ALA A 204 -24.85 -8.47 -0.50
CA ALA A 204 -25.42 -7.85 0.67
C ALA A 204 -26.93 -7.99 0.65
N THR A 205 -27.53 -8.19 1.81
CA THR A 205 -28.97 -8.20 1.99
C THR A 205 -29.31 -7.18 3.06
N VAL A 206 -30.25 -6.30 2.78
CA VAL A 206 -30.81 -5.35 3.73
C VAL A 206 -32.27 -5.76 3.98
N ALA A 207 -32.66 -5.95 5.23
CA ALA A 207 -34.02 -6.28 5.64
C ALA A 207 -34.48 -5.29 6.71
N ILE A 208 -35.71 -4.84 6.59
CA ILE A 208 -36.39 -4.00 7.60
C ILE A 208 -37.43 -4.86 8.27
N ASP A 209 -37.38 -4.93 9.59
CA ASP A 209 -38.38 -5.67 10.39
C ASP A 209 -39.61 -4.82 10.65
N LEU A 210 -40.65 -5.46 11.24
CA LEU A 210 -41.95 -4.81 11.52
C LEU A 210 -41.85 -3.68 12.55
N LEU A 211 -40.77 -3.59 13.31
CA LEU A 211 -40.52 -2.56 14.31
C LEU A 211 -39.60 -1.44 13.79
N GLY A 212 -39.22 -1.49 12.50
CA GLY A 212 -38.33 -0.54 11.89
C GLY A 212 -36.83 -0.83 12.13
N GLY A 213 -36.51 -1.97 12.70
CA GLY A 213 -35.10 -2.41 12.83
C GLY A 213 -34.50 -2.76 11.46
N VAL A 214 -33.31 -2.28 11.19
CA VAL A 214 -32.58 -2.53 9.92
C VAL A 214 -31.48 -3.57 10.14
N ASN A 215 -31.60 -4.70 9.44
CA ASN A 215 -30.60 -5.76 9.46
C ASN A 215 -29.82 -5.79 8.14
N VAL A 216 -28.49 -5.73 8.23
CA VAL A 216 -27.59 -5.79 7.09
C VAL A 216 -26.72 -7.04 7.18
N VAL A 217 -26.86 -7.93 6.20
CA VAL A 217 -26.03 -9.13 6.08
C VAL A 217 -25.09 -8.97 4.89
N VAL A 218 -23.80 -9.11 5.12
CA VAL A 218 -22.76 -8.97 4.09
C VAL A 218 -21.93 -10.25 3.99
N ALA A 219 -21.43 -10.54 2.79
CA ALA A 219 -20.61 -11.71 2.51
C ALA A 219 -19.12 -11.50 2.88
N SER A 220 -18.84 -10.74 3.93
CA SER A 220 -17.48 -10.49 4.39
C SER A 220 -17.40 -10.41 5.91
N ALA A 221 -16.25 -10.84 6.46
CA ALA A 221 -15.96 -10.73 7.89
C ALA A 221 -14.89 -9.66 8.14
N PRO A 222 -15.05 -8.82 9.16
CA PRO A 222 -14.05 -7.81 9.46
C PRO A 222 -12.81 -8.42 10.14
N ALA A 223 -11.66 -7.90 9.77
CA ALA A 223 -10.40 -8.09 10.49
C ALA A 223 -9.82 -6.73 10.91
N GLY A 224 -10.69 -5.83 11.45
CA GLY A 224 -10.36 -4.46 11.85
C GLY A 224 -10.71 -3.38 10.81
N GLN A 225 -11.42 -3.71 9.70
CA GLN A 225 -11.79 -2.73 8.66
C GLN A 225 -13.02 -1.88 9.03
N GLY A 226 -13.67 -2.14 10.15
CA GLY A 226 -14.84 -1.39 10.59
C GLY A 226 -16.11 -1.67 9.78
N HIS A 227 -16.29 -2.89 9.26
CA HIS A 227 -17.43 -3.24 8.40
C HIS A 227 -18.77 -2.91 9.03
N MET A 228 -18.94 -3.12 10.34
CA MET A 228 -20.20 -2.80 11.03
C MET A 228 -20.55 -1.31 10.89
N THR A 229 -19.57 -0.42 11.10
CA THR A 229 -19.77 1.03 10.99
C THR A 229 -19.97 1.45 9.55
N VAL A 230 -19.07 1.01 8.63
CA VAL A 230 -19.13 1.42 7.22
C VAL A 230 -20.42 0.92 6.56
N CYS A 231 -20.82 -0.33 6.78
CA CYS A 231 -22.05 -0.86 6.19
C CYS A 231 -23.29 -0.14 6.75
N ALA A 232 -23.31 0.17 8.04
CA ALA A 232 -24.41 0.93 8.63
C ALA A 232 -24.51 2.36 8.04
N GLN A 233 -23.37 3.04 7.86
CA GLN A 233 -23.34 4.36 7.23
C GLN A 233 -23.86 4.32 5.79
N VAL A 234 -23.34 3.40 4.96
CA VAL A 234 -23.77 3.26 3.56
C VAL A 234 -25.26 2.98 3.45
N VAL A 235 -25.82 2.12 4.32
CA VAL A 235 -27.26 1.81 4.30
C VAL A 235 -28.11 2.96 4.82
N ALA A 236 -27.58 3.78 5.73
CA ALA A 236 -28.29 4.95 6.24
C ALA A 236 -28.34 6.12 5.25
N ASP A 237 -27.42 6.17 4.30
CA ASP A 237 -27.33 7.22 3.27
C ASP A 237 -28.27 6.95 2.06
N VAL A 238 -28.90 5.77 1.97
CA VAL A 238 -29.81 5.33 0.90
C VAL A 238 -31.26 5.35 1.36
#